data_5dc173c261bb2926fb7a2c9655c56454
#
_entry.id   5dc173c261bb2926fb7a2c9655c56454
#
_cell.length_a   1.000
_cell.length_b   1.000
_cell.length_c   1.000
_cell.angle_alpha   90.00
_cell.angle_beta   90.00
_cell.angle_gamma   90.00
#
_symmetry.space_group_name_H-M   'P 1'
#
loop_
_entity.id
_entity.type
_entity.pdbx_description
1 polymer ?
#
loop_
_entity_poly.entity_id
_entity_poly.type
_entity_poly.pdbx_seq_one_letter_code
_entity_poly.pdbx_strand_id
1 'polypeptide(L)'
;MILSEQKPFEEIVAYLEKDKAVFIMGCHGCAESSGSGGPEQVEEMKNKLTEAGKKVTGTKVVDFLCGKALIKSELKGKIDQLKAADAVLVLTCGIGVQAVAAAVNKKVYPGCNTVNLGGSRGEWEGSERCFECGQCLLYHTGGICPLTACTKSLVSGACGGANNGKCEISKDRDCGWELIYNRLKARGQLSLLADMMKPLDHKKIMPRPEMMSTSRYALENSDKEVKAQ
;
A
#
# COMPACT_ATOMS: atom_id res chain seq x y z
N MET A 1 -2.21 9.69 0.63
CA MET A 1 -0.92 9.03 0.35
C MET A 1 -0.97 7.61 0.90
N ILE A 2 -0.21 6.68 0.36
CA ILE A 2 -0.06 5.33 0.92
C ILE A 2 1.25 5.29 1.71
N LEU A 3 1.19 4.93 2.99
CA LEU A 3 2.37 4.74 3.80
C LEU A 3 2.86 3.31 3.65
N SER A 4 4.14 3.16 3.32
CA SER A 4 4.80 1.85 3.25
C SER A 4 6.09 1.86 4.06
N GLU A 5 6.46 0.69 4.57
CA GLU A 5 7.68 0.45 5.32
C GLU A 5 8.44 -0.69 4.68
N GLN A 6 9.77 -0.60 4.61
CA GLN A 6 10.57 -1.70 4.10
C GLN A 6 10.40 -2.93 4.99
N LYS A 7 10.35 -4.09 4.36
CA LYS A 7 10.42 -5.37 5.06
C LYS A 7 11.78 -5.57 5.70
N PRO A 8 11.88 -6.37 6.77
CA PRO A 8 13.16 -6.84 7.28
C PRO A 8 13.99 -7.45 6.13
N PHE A 9 15.28 -7.14 6.10
CA PHE A 9 16.16 -7.58 5.01
C PHE A 9 16.23 -9.12 4.91
N GLU A 10 16.20 -9.80 6.07
CA GLU A 10 16.20 -11.25 6.17
C GLU A 10 14.97 -11.87 5.48
N GLU A 11 13.80 -11.21 5.58
CA GLU A 11 12.57 -11.63 4.90
C GLU A 11 12.72 -11.50 3.37
N ILE A 12 13.32 -10.40 2.91
CA ILE A 12 13.60 -10.18 1.48
C ILE A 12 14.55 -11.23 0.94
N VAL A 13 15.64 -11.52 1.67
CA VAL A 13 16.63 -12.54 1.28
C VAL A 13 15.98 -13.93 1.23
N ALA A 14 15.09 -14.25 2.18
CA ALA A 14 14.37 -15.52 2.18
C ALA A 14 13.47 -15.67 0.94
N TYR A 15 12.78 -14.61 0.49
CA TYR A 15 12.01 -14.65 -0.76
C TYR A 15 12.89 -14.93 -1.98
N LEU A 16 14.10 -14.40 -1.96
CA LEU A 16 15.07 -14.50 -3.06
C LEU A 16 15.98 -15.73 -2.95
N GLU A 17 15.73 -16.66 -2.03
CA GLU A 17 16.63 -17.78 -1.77
C GLU A 17 17.05 -18.52 -3.05
N LYS A 18 16.09 -18.81 -3.93
CA LYS A 18 16.29 -19.56 -5.18
C LYS A 18 16.63 -18.67 -6.39
N ASP A 19 16.63 -17.35 -6.24
CA ASP A 19 16.86 -16.40 -7.31
C ASP A 19 18.22 -15.74 -7.15
N LYS A 20 19.09 -15.92 -8.15
CA LYS A 20 20.47 -15.42 -8.11
C LYS A 20 20.60 -14.01 -8.69
N ALA A 21 19.77 -13.70 -9.68
CA ALA A 21 19.79 -12.45 -10.42
C ALA A 21 18.50 -11.66 -10.17
N VAL A 22 18.61 -10.44 -9.69
CA VAL A 22 17.46 -9.62 -9.24
C VAL A 22 17.47 -8.27 -9.95
N PHE A 23 16.31 -7.86 -10.46
CA PHE A 23 16.07 -6.49 -10.92
C PHE A 23 15.30 -5.75 -9.82
N ILE A 24 15.69 -4.52 -9.47
CA ILE A 24 15.06 -3.74 -8.39
C ILE A 24 14.25 -2.60 -8.98
N MET A 25 12.99 -2.46 -8.53
CA MET A 25 12.15 -1.33 -8.87
C MET A 25 11.75 -0.53 -7.63
N GLY A 26 11.81 0.79 -7.75
CA GLY A 26 11.36 1.74 -6.73
C GLY A 26 10.30 2.69 -7.26
N CYS A 27 9.66 3.44 -6.36
CA CYS A 27 8.58 4.36 -6.68
C CYS A 27 8.87 5.75 -6.09
N HIS A 28 8.91 6.78 -6.97
CA HIS A 28 9.05 8.19 -6.58
C HIS A 28 7.80 8.79 -5.91
N GLY A 29 6.66 8.09 -5.95
CA GLY A 29 5.44 8.58 -5.33
C GLY A 29 5.40 8.33 -3.83
N CYS A 30 4.34 7.64 -3.37
CA CYS A 30 4.10 7.39 -1.94
C CYS A 30 5.26 6.69 -1.23
N ALA A 31 5.97 5.76 -1.90
CA ALA A 31 7.05 5.00 -1.28
C ALA A 31 8.31 5.85 -1.02
N GLU A 32 8.65 6.78 -1.91
CA GLU A 32 9.73 7.74 -1.64
C GLU A 32 9.34 8.69 -0.50
N SER A 33 8.14 9.27 -0.56
CA SER A 33 7.63 10.14 0.51
C SER A 33 7.59 9.45 1.88
N SER A 34 7.45 8.14 1.93
CA SER A 34 7.52 7.35 3.18
C SER A 34 8.93 6.83 3.50
N GLY A 35 9.93 7.16 2.70
CA GLY A 35 11.32 6.73 2.91
C GLY A 35 11.50 5.21 2.75
N SER A 36 10.68 4.57 1.91
CA SER A 36 10.69 3.10 1.78
C SER A 36 11.06 2.58 0.39
N GLY A 37 11.00 3.42 -0.67
CA GLY A 37 11.21 2.93 -2.04
C GLY A 37 11.66 3.97 -3.06
N GLY A 38 12.20 5.11 -2.61
CA GLY A 38 12.83 6.12 -3.47
C GLY A 38 14.22 5.71 -3.98
N PRO A 39 14.92 6.61 -4.69
CA PRO A 39 16.23 6.32 -5.26
C PRO A 39 17.27 5.88 -4.23
N GLU A 40 17.30 6.52 -3.06
CA GLU A 40 18.22 6.18 -1.98
C GLU A 40 18.00 4.76 -1.47
N GLN A 41 16.73 4.39 -1.22
CA GLN A 41 16.36 3.07 -0.73
C GLN A 41 16.62 1.97 -1.77
N VAL A 42 16.47 2.30 -3.06
CA VAL A 42 16.81 1.37 -4.15
C VAL A 42 18.31 1.13 -4.22
N GLU A 43 19.14 2.17 -4.10
CA GLU A 43 20.60 2.02 -4.11
C GLU A 43 21.09 1.30 -2.86
N GLU A 44 20.55 1.62 -1.68
CA GLU A 44 20.85 0.90 -0.44
C GLU A 44 20.51 -0.60 -0.55
N MET A 45 19.33 -0.91 -1.06
CA MET A 45 18.89 -2.30 -1.26
C MET A 45 19.78 -3.04 -2.27
N LYS A 46 20.22 -2.38 -3.34
CA LYS A 46 21.16 -2.93 -4.31
C LYS A 46 22.48 -3.31 -3.64
N ASN A 47 23.02 -2.44 -2.78
CA ASN A 47 24.26 -2.71 -2.06
C ASN A 47 24.08 -3.90 -1.11
N LYS A 48 23.04 -3.91 -0.28
CA LYS A 48 22.73 -5.02 0.64
C LYS A 48 22.57 -6.36 -0.09
N LEU A 49 21.86 -6.39 -1.22
CA LEU A 49 21.70 -7.61 -2.00
C LEU A 49 23.01 -8.08 -2.65
N THR A 50 23.84 -7.15 -3.10
CA THR A 50 25.16 -7.47 -3.67
C THR A 50 26.08 -8.08 -2.59
N GLU A 51 26.10 -7.51 -1.39
CA GLU A 51 26.84 -8.03 -0.24
C GLU A 51 26.33 -9.41 0.18
N ALA A 52 25.02 -9.65 0.06
CA ALA A 52 24.41 -10.97 0.28
C ALA A 52 24.65 -11.97 -0.89
N GLY A 53 25.49 -11.64 -1.86
CA GLY A 53 25.87 -12.53 -2.97
C GLY A 53 24.84 -12.61 -4.10
N LYS A 54 23.86 -11.71 -4.17
CA LYS A 54 22.90 -11.63 -5.28
C LYS A 54 23.44 -10.74 -6.40
N LYS A 55 23.21 -11.15 -7.64
CA LYS A 55 23.54 -10.31 -8.81
C LYS A 55 22.41 -9.34 -9.08
N VAL A 56 22.60 -8.05 -8.88
CA VAL A 56 21.63 -7.04 -9.29
C VAL A 56 21.82 -6.73 -10.78
N THR A 57 20.84 -7.12 -11.61
CA THR A 57 20.92 -6.95 -13.09
C THR A 57 20.64 -5.53 -13.53
N GLY A 58 19.91 -4.77 -12.72
CA GLY A 58 19.60 -3.37 -12.95
C GLY A 58 18.62 -2.84 -11.92
N THR A 59 18.45 -1.52 -11.97
CA THR A 59 17.51 -0.80 -11.11
C THR A 59 16.68 0.19 -11.94
N LYS A 60 15.47 0.47 -11.49
CA LYS A 60 14.64 1.54 -12.05
C LYS A 60 13.70 2.10 -10.99
N VAL A 61 13.72 3.41 -10.81
CA VAL A 61 12.70 4.13 -10.04
C VAL A 61 11.71 4.76 -11.01
N VAL A 62 10.42 4.62 -10.75
CA VAL A 62 9.32 5.09 -11.58
C VAL A 62 8.44 6.02 -10.76
N ASP A 63 7.97 7.11 -11.33
CA ASP A 63 7.18 8.14 -10.61
C ASP A 63 5.98 7.53 -9.87
N PHE A 64 5.22 6.67 -10.55
CA PHE A 64 4.07 5.98 -9.95
C PHE A 64 3.99 4.53 -10.45
N LEU A 65 4.51 3.60 -9.65
CA LEU A 65 4.44 2.16 -9.97
C LEU A 65 3.02 1.58 -9.98
N CYS A 66 2.02 2.31 -9.51
CA CYS A 66 0.61 1.93 -9.68
C CYS A 66 0.08 2.19 -11.12
N GLY A 67 0.84 2.93 -11.95
CA GLY A 67 0.51 3.21 -13.34
C GLY A 67 1.17 2.25 -14.32
N LYS A 68 0.45 1.23 -14.83
CA LYS A 68 0.99 0.24 -15.78
C LYS A 68 1.59 0.85 -17.05
N ALA A 69 1.01 1.94 -17.54
CA ALA A 69 1.53 2.65 -18.72
C ALA A 69 2.93 3.24 -18.46
N LEU A 70 3.15 3.80 -17.26
CA LEU A 70 4.46 4.32 -16.85
C LEU A 70 5.48 3.19 -16.70
N ILE A 71 5.11 2.07 -16.08
CA ILE A 71 5.98 0.90 -15.98
C ILE A 71 6.45 0.49 -17.37
N LYS A 72 5.53 0.38 -18.33
CA LYS A 72 5.82 -0.02 -19.69
C LYS A 72 6.77 0.96 -20.40
N SER A 73 6.54 2.27 -20.30
CA SER A 73 7.38 3.27 -20.95
C SER A 73 8.78 3.32 -20.35
N GLU A 74 8.87 3.27 -19.02
CA GLU A 74 10.11 3.41 -18.28
C GLU A 74 11.02 2.16 -18.35
N LEU A 75 10.43 0.99 -18.54
CA LEU A 75 11.19 -0.27 -18.68
C LEU A 75 11.67 -0.54 -20.12
N LYS A 76 11.20 0.19 -21.13
CA LYS A 76 11.65 -0.03 -22.54
C LYS A 76 13.18 -0.05 -22.68
N GLY A 77 13.88 0.90 -22.05
CA GLY A 77 15.33 0.98 -22.07
C GLY A 77 16.07 0.00 -21.13
N LYS A 78 15.34 -0.84 -20.40
CA LYS A 78 15.87 -1.77 -19.39
C LYS A 78 15.50 -3.24 -19.64
N ILE A 79 14.92 -3.53 -20.80
CA ILE A 79 14.38 -4.87 -21.13
C ILE A 79 15.44 -5.97 -21.02
N ASP A 80 16.67 -5.73 -21.48
CA ASP A 80 17.74 -6.72 -21.41
C ASP A 80 18.14 -7.01 -19.96
N GLN A 81 18.22 -5.98 -19.12
CA GLN A 81 18.47 -6.13 -17.69
C GLN A 81 17.35 -6.88 -16.98
N LEU A 82 16.10 -6.58 -17.35
CA LEU A 82 14.91 -7.30 -16.84
C LEU A 82 14.90 -8.76 -17.29
N LYS A 83 15.20 -9.04 -18.56
CA LYS A 83 15.31 -10.41 -19.08
C LYS A 83 16.37 -11.21 -18.36
N ALA A 84 17.51 -10.61 -18.03
CA ALA A 84 18.63 -11.23 -17.33
C ALA A 84 18.34 -11.53 -15.85
N ALA A 85 17.26 -10.98 -15.28
CA ALA A 85 16.86 -11.23 -13.90
C ALA A 85 16.03 -12.51 -13.78
N ASP A 86 16.19 -13.23 -12.66
CA ASP A 86 15.32 -14.33 -12.24
C ASP A 86 14.03 -13.80 -11.63
N ALA A 87 14.14 -12.67 -10.92
CA ALA A 87 13.05 -12.05 -10.18
C ALA A 87 13.16 -10.51 -10.17
N VAL A 88 12.04 -9.86 -9.89
CA VAL A 88 11.94 -8.41 -9.67
C VAL A 88 11.59 -8.15 -8.20
N LEU A 89 12.42 -7.43 -7.49
CA LEU A 89 12.13 -6.92 -6.15
C LEU A 89 11.55 -5.51 -6.29
N VAL A 90 10.41 -5.26 -5.65
CA VAL A 90 9.69 -3.99 -5.81
C VAL A 90 9.55 -3.28 -4.46
N LEU A 91 10.20 -2.13 -4.33
CA LEU A 91 10.14 -1.26 -3.15
C LEU A 91 9.00 -0.25 -3.31
N THR A 92 7.79 -0.67 -2.99
CA THR A 92 6.58 0.15 -3.08
C THR A 92 5.41 -0.48 -2.30
N CYS A 93 4.27 0.20 -2.29
CA CYS A 93 3.02 -0.33 -1.74
C CYS A 93 2.49 -1.53 -2.55
N GLY A 94 1.58 -2.30 -1.96
CA GLY A 94 0.99 -3.48 -2.59
C GLY A 94 0.30 -3.23 -3.94
N ILE A 95 -0.20 -2.01 -4.20
CA ILE A 95 -0.79 -1.67 -5.49
C ILE A 95 0.30 -1.64 -6.58
N GLY A 96 1.43 -0.99 -6.30
CA GLY A 96 2.55 -0.96 -7.25
C GLY A 96 3.15 -2.35 -7.49
N VAL A 97 3.27 -3.18 -6.46
CA VAL A 97 3.72 -4.59 -6.62
C VAL A 97 2.80 -5.35 -7.58
N GLN A 98 1.48 -5.25 -7.41
CA GLN A 98 0.50 -5.89 -8.28
C GLN A 98 0.55 -5.35 -9.72
N ALA A 99 0.74 -4.03 -9.88
CA ALA A 99 0.86 -3.41 -11.19
C ALA A 99 2.11 -3.88 -11.94
N VAL A 100 3.25 -4.00 -11.24
CA VAL A 100 4.48 -4.58 -11.81
C VAL A 100 4.25 -6.05 -12.18
N ALA A 101 3.68 -6.85 -11.28
CA ALA A 101 3.40 -8.26 -11.55
C ALA A 101 2.45 -8.49 -12.74
N ALA A 102 1.55 -7.52 -13.02
CA ALA A 102 0.71 -7.56 -14.20
C ALA A 102 1.41 -7.07 -15.48
N ALA A 103 2.53 -6.33 -15.35
CA ALA A 103 3.24 -5.74 -16.48
C ALA A 103 4.42 -6.59 -16.97
N VAL A 104 5.01 -7.44 -16.11
CA VAL A 104 6.20 -8.22 -16.42
C VAL A 104 5.95 -9.72 -16.27
N ASN A 105 6.65 -10.55 -17.07
CA ASN A 105 6.57 -12.01 -16.98
C ASN A 105 7.71 -12.59 -16.14
N LYS A 106 7.86 -12.06 -14.93
CA LYS A 106 8.88 -12.47 -13.94
C LYS A 106 8.24 -12.75 -12.60
N LYS A 107 8.93 -13.45 -11.72
CA LYS A 107 8.58 -13.48 -10.31
C LYS A 107 8.71 -12.06 -9.75
N VAL A 108 7.71 -11.59 -9.04
CA VAL A 108 7.71 -10.26 -8.44
C VAL A 108 7.54 -10.39 -6.94
N TYR A 109 8.48 -9.83 -6.20
CA TYR A 109 8.49 -9.90 -4.74
C TYR A 109 8.32 -8.51 -4.12
N PRO A 110 7.46 -8.38 -3.09
CA PRO A 110 7.31 -7.13 -2.36
C PRO A 110 8.51 -6.89 -1.44
N GLY A 111 9.15 -5.74 -1.56
CA GLY A 111 10.18 -5.28 -0.62
C GLY A 111 9.65 -4.39 0.50
N CYS A 112 8.35 -4.05 0.47
CA CYS A 112 7.71 -3.23 1.49
C CYS A 112 6.38 -3.82 1.95
N ASN A 113 5.96 -3.45 3.17
CA ASN A 113 4.61 -3.61 3.68
C ASN A 113 3.82 -2.33 3.48
N THR A 114 2.57 -2.43 3.04
CA THR A 114 1.64 -1.30 3.07
C THR A 114 1.04 -1.23 4.46
N VAL A 115 1.34 -0.18 5.22
CA VAL A 115 0.91 -0.07 6.61
C VAL A 115 -0.29 0.85 6.80
N ASN A 116 -0.51 1.79 5.87
CA ASN A 116 -1.59 2.74 6.01
C ASN A 116 -2.00 3.35 4.66
N LEU A 117 -3.30 3.63 4.52
CA LEU A 117 -3.84 4.44 3.45
C LEU A 117 -4.31 5.79 4.02
N GLY A 118 -3.51 6.82 3.83
CA GLY A 118 -3.74 8.16 4.35
C GLY A 118 -2.55 8.70 5.13
N GLY A 119 -2.77 9.80 5.81
CA GLY A 119 -1.73 10.54 6.50
C GLY A 119 -0.75 11.25 5.55
N SER A 120 0.05 12.11 6.10
CA SER A 120 1.11 12.81 5.40
C SER A 120 2.34 12.85 6.31
N ARG A 121 3.51 12.54 5.76
CA ARG A 121 4.79 12.91 6.37
C ARG A 121 5.24 14.19 5.67
N GLY A 122 5.53 15.23 6.40
CA GLY A 122 5.92 16.52 5.88
C GLY A 122 5.62 17.61 6.89
N GLU A 123 5.33 18.82 6.45
CA GLU A 123 4.99 19.96 7.33
C GLU A 123 3.77 19.69 8.22
N TRP A 124 2.88 18.78 7.79
CA TRP A 124 1.65 18.42 8.48
C TRP A 124 1.62 16.92 8.72
N GLU A 125 1.83 16.52 9.97
CA GLU A 125 1.59 15.13 10.38
C GLU A 125 0.08 14.89 10.45
N GLY A 126 -0.41 13.98 9.59
CA GLY A 126 -1.82 13.59 9.56
C GLY A 126 -2.04 12.20 10.15
N SER A 127 -3.07 12.08 10.97
CA SER A 127 -3.56 10.80 11.47
C SER A 127 -4.74 10.26 10.64
N GLU A 128 -5.12 10.99 9.60
CA GLU A 128 -6.24 10.67 8.72
C GLU A 128 -5.94 9.40 7.93
N ARG A 129 -6.84 8.44 8.02
CA ARG A 129 -6.75 7.15 7.34
C ARG A 129 -8.09 6.78 6.73
N CYS A 130 -8.06 6.16 5.56
CA CYS A 130 -9.25 5.65 4.90
C CYS A 130 -9.19 4.12 4.79
N PHE A 131 -10.31 3.46 5.07
CA PHE A 131 -10.46 2.01 4.95
C PHE A 131 -10.99 1.57 3.56
N GLU A 132 -11.31 2.52 2.69
CA GLU A 132 -11.88 2.26 1.34
C GLU A 132 -13.17 1.43 1.36
N CYS A 133 -13.99 1.60 2.40
CA CYS A 133 -15.19 0.77 2.60
C CYS A 133 -16.33 1.02 1.61
N GLY A 134 -16.21 2.02 0.72
CA GLY A 134 -17.27 2.38 -0.24
C GLY A 134 -18.52 3.02 0.38
N GLN A 135 -18.56 3.14 1.72
CA GLN A 135 -19.66 3.77 2.47
C GLN A 135 -19.10 4.73 3.51
N CYS A 136 -18.98 6.00 3.15
CA CYS A 136 -18.37 6.98 4.04
C CYS A 136 -19.28 7.25 5.26
N LEU A 137 -18.77 6.93 6.46
CA LEU A 137 -19.46 7.11 7.74
C LEU A 137 -19.15 8.45 8.43
N LEU A 138 -18.28 9.27 7.83
CA LEU A 138 -17.76 10.49 8.47
C LEU A 138 -18.83 11.51 8.86
N TYR A 139 -19.97 11.54 8.18
CA TYR A 139 -21.11 12.38 8.56
C TYR A 139 -21.59 12.06 9.97
N HIS A 140 -21.77 10.76 10.29
CA HIS A 140 -22.29 10.31 11.58
C HIS A 140 -21.28 10.39 12.71
N THR A 141 -20.00 10.53 12.40
CA THR A 141 -18.90 10.41 13.36
C THR A 141 -18.08 11.70 13.50
N GLY A 142 -18.62 12.81 13.03
CA GLY A 142 -17.97 14.13 13.16
C GLY A 142 -16.63 14.22 12.45
N GLY A 143 -16.42 13.45 11.37
CA GLY A 143 -15.20 13.48 10.57
C GLY A 143 -14.11 12.49 11.03
N ILE A 144 -14.37 11.61 12.00
CA ILE A 144 -13.44 10.57 12.45
C ILE A 144 -13.91 9.22 11.91
N CYS A 145 -13.09 8.55 11.11
CA CYS A 145 -13.44 7.26 10.52
C CYS A 145 -13.43 6.15 11.60
N PRO A 146 -14.58 5.51 11.94
CA PRO A 146 -14.62 4.49 12.97
C PRO A 146 -13.82 3.23 12.60
N LEU A 147 -13.78 2.89 11.30
CA LEU A 147 -13.06 1.71 10.82
C LEU A 147 -11.54 1.80 11.03
N THR A 148 -10.97 3.01 10.93
CA THR A 148 -9.53 3.23 11.07
C THR A 148 -9.12 3.74 12.45
N ALA A 149 -10.02 4.44 13.16
CA ALA A 149 -9.76 4.94 14.50
C ALA A 149 -9.99 3.87 15.58
N CYS A 150 -10.96 2.98 15.39
CA CYS A 150 -11.20 1.87 16.30
C CYS A 150 -10.30 0.67 15.92
N THR A 151 -9.48 0.18 16.86
CA THR A 151 -8.61 -0.98 16.63
C THR A 151 -9.40 -2.26 16.26
N LYS A 152 -10.67 -2.34 16.65
CA LYS A 152 -11.59 -3.44 16.30
C LYS A 152 -12.43 -3.14 15.05
N SER A 153 -12.24 -1.98 14.43
CA SER A 153 -13.02 -1.53 13.26
C SER A 153 -14.55 -1.55 13.46
N LEU A 154 -15.01 -1.30 14.67
CA LEU A 154 -16.43 -1.28 15.00
C LEU A 154 -17.11 -0.05 14.37
N VAL A 155 -18.26 -0.25 13.75
CA VAL A 155 -19.04 0.81 13.09
C VAL A 155 -20.30 1.24 13.83
N SER A 156 -20.76 0.44 14.79
CA SER A 156 -22.04 0.64 15.48
C SER A 156 -21.91 1.17 16.92
N GLY A 157 -20.74 1.63 17.32
CA GLY A 157 -20.52 2.19 18.65
C GLY A 157 -19.34 1.59 19.39
N ALA A 158 -19.11 2.10 20.59
CA ALA A 158 -18.03 1.67 21.48
C ALA A 158 -18.21 0.24 21.98
N CYS A 159 -17.11 -0.51 22.09
CA CYS A 159 -17.14 -1.87 22.68
C CYS A 159 -17.29 -1.89 24.21
N GLY A 160 -17.18 -0.74 24.88
CA GLY A 160 -17.18 -0.64 26.34
C GLY A 160 -15.86 -0.96 27.03
N GLY A 161 -14.82 -1.35 26.30
CA GLY A 161 -13.52 -1.72 26.87
C GLY A 161 -12.52 -0.56 27.04
N ALA A 162 -12.92 0.66 26.69
CA ALA A 162 -12.05 1.82 26.86
C ALA A 162 -11.80 2.13 28.34
N ASN A 163 -10.57 2.49 28.68
CA ASN A 163 -10.20 2.90 30.02
C ASN A 163 -9.41 4.21 29.97
N ASN A 164 -9.92 5.26 30.62
CA ASN A 164 -9.33 6.61 30.63
C ASN A 164 -8.98 7.13 29.22
N GLY A 165 -9.88 6.96 28.26
CA GLY A 165 -9.68 7.41 26.88
C GLY A 165 -8.84 6.45 26.01
N LYS A 166 -8.24 5.44 26.61
CA LYS A 166 -7.36 4.49 25.91
C LYS A 166 -8.07 3.22 25.48
N CYS A 167 -7.64 2.66 24.38
CA CYS A 167 -8.18 1.43 23.81
C CYS A 167 -7.76 0.20 24.64
N GLU A 168 -8.66 -0.74 24.89
CA GLU A 168 -8.35 -1.98 25.60
C GLU A 168 -7.30 -2.86 24.90
N ILE A 169 -7.19 -2.75 23.57
CA ILE A 169 -6.24 -3.53 22.79
C ILE A 169 -4.83 -2.94 22.86
N SER A 170 -4.72 -1.61 23.02
CA SER A 170 -3.42 -0.94 23.13
C SER A 170 -3.53 0.31 24.00
N LYS A 171 -2.80 0.33 25.10
CA LYS A 171 -2.76 1.48 26.04
C LYS A 171 -2.12 2.73 25.42
N ASP A 172 -1.39 2.59 24.33
CA ASP A 172 -0.74 3.70 23.63
C ASP A 172 -1.68 4.41 22.66
N ARG A 173 -2.85 3.79 22.36
CA ARG A 173 -3.83 4.32 21.40
C ARG A 173 -5.06 4.87 22.12
N ASP A 174 -5.54 6.01 21.64
CA ASP A 174 -6.83 6.54 22.07
C ASP A 174 -7.98 5.66 21.55
N CYS A 175 -9.05 5.61 22.33
CA CYS A 175 -10.26 4.93 21.90
C CYS A 175 -10.95 5.73 20.79
N GLY A 176 -11.02 5.19 19.58
CA GLY A 176 -11.62 5.87 18.44
C GLY A 176 -13.09 6.29 18.68
N TRP A 177 -13.86 5.51 19.42
CA TRP A 177 -15.24 5.85 19.75
C TRP A 177 -15.38 6.92 20.83
N GLU A 178 -14.48 6.99 21.78
CA GLU A 178 -14.44 8.13 22.72
C GLU A 178 -14.04 9.44 22.00
N LEU A 179 -13.10 9.36 21.07
CA LEU A 179 -12.75 10.52 20.23
C LEU A 179 -13.98 11.00 19.41
N ILE A 180 -14.75 10.08 18.82
CA ILE A 180 -15.97 10.38 18.07
C ILE A 180 -17.01 11.03 19.00
N TYR A 181 -17.27 10.41 20.17
CA TYR A 181 -18.21 10.94 21.16
C TYR A 181 -17.85 12.37 21.57
N ASN A 182 -16.60 12.59 21.98
CA ASN A 182 -16.11 13.88 22.42
C ASN A 182 -16.19 14.95 21.32
N ARG A 183 -15.89 14.55 20.07
CA ARG A 183 -16.01 15.42 18.90
C ARG A 183 -17.45 15.85 18.65
N LEU A 184 -18.41 14.93 18.68
CA LEU A 184 -19.82 15.20 18.46
C LEU A 184 -20.41 15.98 19.63
N LYS A 185 -20.01 15.69 20.87
CA LYS A 185 -20.41 16.44 22.06
C LYS A 185 -19.99 17.90 21.98
N ALA A 186 -18.74 18.16 21.63
CA ALA A 186 -18.20 19.52 21.47
C ALA A 186 -18.93 20.34 20.39
N ARG A 187 -19.53 19.66 19.42
CA ARG A 187 -20.29 20.30 18.29
C ARG A 187 -21.79 20.30 18.50
N GLY A 188 -22.31 19.79 19.60
CA GLY A 188 -23.75 19.67 19.85
C GLY A 188 -24.46 18.68 18.91
N GLN A 189 -23.75 17.68 18.38
CA GLN A 189 -24.22 16.76 17.36
C GLN A 189 -24.38 15.31 17.88
N LEU A 190 -24.51 15.11 19.19
CA LEU A 190 -24.64 13.76 19.77
C LEU A 190 -25.88 12.99 19.25
N SER A 191 -26.93 13.69 18.76
CA SER A 191 -28.09 13.05 18.15
C SER A 191 -27.74 12.16 16.95
N LEU A 192 -26.63 12.42 16.26
CA LEU A 192 -26.16 11.59 15.15
C LEU A 192 -25.76 10.16 15.58
N LEU A 193 -25.46 9.94 16.86
CA LEU A 193 -25.17 8.61 17.41
C LEU A 193 -26.45 7.79 17.69
N ALA A 194 -27.61 8.44 17.74
CA ALA A 194 -28.90 7.75 17.91
C ALA A 194 -29.33 7.03 16.62
N ASP A 195 -28.83 7.47 15.46
CA ASP A 195 -29.04 6.79 14.19
C ASP A 195 -28.16 5.54 14.16
N MET A 196 -28.80 4.38 14.34
CA MET A 196 -28.08 3.10 14.30
C MET A 196 -27.44 2.92 12.93
N MET A 197 -26.11 2.93 12.87
CA MET A 197 -25.37 2.68 11.65
C MET A 197 -25.65 1.26 11.17
N LYS A 198 -26.12 1.14 9.94
CA LYS A 198 -26.35 -0.16 9.31
C LYS A 198 -25.02 -0.92 9.18
N PRO A 199 -25.05 -2.26 9.23
CA PRO A 199 -23.89 -3.05 8.88
C PRO A 199 -23.31 -2.64 7.53
N LEU A 200 -21.99 -2.72 7.38
CA LEU A 200 -21.33 -2.41 6.12
C LEU A 200 -21.80 -3.37 5.01
N ASP A 201 -22.10 -2.80 3.86
CA ASP A 201 -22.32 -3.59 2.65
C ASP A 201 -20.96 -3.92 2.02
N HIS A 202 -20.44 -5.10 2.34
CA HIS A 202 -19.14 -5.55 1.85
C HIS A 202 -19.03 -5.64 0.31
N LYS A 203 -20.15 -5.64 -0.41
CA LYS A 203 -20.12 -5.56 -1.88
C LYS A 203 -19.58 -4.23 -2.38
N LYS A 204 -19.68 -3.15 -1.59
CA LYS A 204 -19.18 -1.83 -1.95
C LYS A 204 -17.68 -1.66 -1.78
N ILE A 205 -17.04 -2.55 -1.02
CA ILE A 205 -15.56 -2.61 -0.91
C ILE A 205 -14.95 -3.15 -2.20
N MET A 206 -15.69 -3.98 -2.93
CA MET A 206 -15.23 -4.55 -4.19
C MET A 206 -15.39 -3.53 -5.31
N PRO A 207 -14.34 -3.24 -6.07
CA PRO A 207 -14.46 -2.44 -7.29
C PRO A 207 -15.48 -3.08 -8.24
N ARG A 208 -16.16 -2.26 -9.04
CA ARG A 208 -17.08 -2.77 -10.06
C ARG A 208 -16.32 -3.66 -11.05
N PRO A 209 -16.96 -4.71 -11.63
CA PRO A 209 -16.30 -5.62 -12.57
C PRO A 209 -15.57 -4.90 -13.70
N GLU A 210 -16.11 -3.79 -14.22
CA GLU A 210 -15.51 -2.98 -15.27
C GLU A 210 -14.20 -2.31 -14.82
N MET A 211 -14.07 -2.00 -13.52
CA MET A 211 -12.86 -1.43 -12.92
C MET A 211 -11.81 -2.50 -12.60
N MET A 212 -12.23 -3.78 -12.58
CA MET A 212 -11.35 -4.91 -12.26
C MET A 212 -10.77 -5.58 -13.51
N SER A 213 -11.13 -5.14 -14.72
CA SER A 213 -10.56 -5.68 -15.95
C SER A 213 -9.05 -5.41 -15.96
N THR A 214 -8.27 -6.46 -15.79
CA THR A 214 -6.81 -6.40 -15.84
C THR A 214 -6.34 -6.98 -17.16
N SER A 215 -5.81 -6.16 -18.06
CA SER A 215 -4.99 -6.69 -19.15
C SER A 215 -3.66 -7.16 -18.56
N ARG A 216 -3.36 -8.44 -18.60
CA ARG A 216 -1.99 -8.93 -18.40
C ARG A 216 -1.17 -8.47 -19.61
N TYR A 217 -0.03 -7.92 -19.32
CA TYR A 217 0.91 -7.45 -20.33
C TYR A 217 2.32 -7.85 -19.93
N ALA A 218 2.87 -8.82 -20.65
CA ALA A 218 4.26 -9.23 -20.45
C ALA A 218 5.16 -8.40 -21.37
N LEU A 219 5.78 -7.37 -20.80
CA LEU A 219 6.61 -6.43 -21.54
C LEU A 219 7.76 -7.11 -22.29
N GLU A 220 8.36 -8.14 -21.70
CA GLU A 220 9.48 -8.88 -22.24
C GLU A 220 9.13 -9.69 -23.51
N ASN A 221 7.85 -9.97 -23.70
CA ASN A 221 7.32 -10.77 -24.83
C ASN A 221 6.49 -9.94 -25.81
N SER A 222 6.50 -8.61 -25.69
CA SER A 222 5.64 -7.71 -26.47
C SER A 222 5.76 -7.89 -28.00
N ASP A 223 6.92 -8.33 -28.49
CA ASP A 223 7.16 -8.50 -29.92
C ASP A 223 6.56 -9.81 -30.48
N LYS A 224 6.11 -10.73 -29.61
CA LYS A 224 5.55 -12.03 -30.01
C LYS A 224 4.02 -12.06 -29.95
N GLU A 225 3.38 -11.26 -29.10
CA GLU A 225 1.92 -11.29 -28.85
C GLU A 225 1.12 -10.38 -29.79
N VAL A 226 1.75 -9.36 -30.38
CA VAL A 226 1.08 -8.46 -31.36
C VAL A 226 0.70 -9.18 -32.67
N LYS A 227 1.23 -10.39 -32.91
CA LYS A 227 0.93 -11.18 -34.11
C LYS A 227 -0.17 -12.24 -33.91
N ALA A 228 -0.75 -12.35 -32.72
CA ALA A 228 -1.72 -13.40 -32.37
C ALA A 228 -3.13 -12.86 -32.03
N GLN A 229 -3.40 -11.57 -32.24
CA GLN A 229 -4.71 -10.92 -32.24
C GLN A 229 -4.92 -10.27 -33.61
#